data_93a11f1d6410c442cf2a036dfd4251f2
#
_entry.id   93a11f1d6410c442cf2a036dfd4251f2
#
_cell.length_a   1.000
_cell.length_b   1.000
_cell.length_c   1.000
_cell.angle_alpha   90.00
_cell.angle_beta   90.00
_cell.angle_gamma   90.00
#
_symmetry.space_group_name_H-M   'P 1'
#
loop_
_entity.id
_entity.type
_entity.pdbx_description
1 polymer ?
#
loop_
_entity_poly.entity_id
_entity_poly.type
_entity_poly.pdbx_seq_one_letter_code
_entity_poly.pdbx_strand_id
1 'polypeptide(L)'
;MLYSIDNIAPDCNQANFIAPNATVIGNVQLEQDVSIWFNVVIRGDNDPIKIGAGSNVQDGSILHTDIGAPLTIGKMVTVGHKVMLHGCSISDHCLIGINST
;
A
#
# COMPACT_ATOMS: atom_id res chain seq x y z
N MET A 1 5.07 5.58 -9.99
CA MET A 1 5.02 7.05 -9.97
C MET A 1 4.24 7.56 -8.77
N LEU A 2 4.67 8.64 -8.19
CA LEU A 2 4.06 9.22 -6.99
C LEU A 2 3.23 10.43 -7.40
N TYR A 3 1.98 10.49 -6.92
CA TYR A 3 1.07 11.59 -7.24
C TYR A 3 0.50 12.22 -5.98
N SER A 4 0.47 13.56 -5.95
CA SER A 4 -0.26 14.29 -4.91
C SER A 4 -1.73 14.37 -5.26
N ILE A 5 -2.57 14.39 -4.22
CA ILE A 5 -3.98 14.74 -4.36
C ILE A 5 -4.38 15.65 -3.20
N ASP A 6 -5.11 16.73 -3.47
CA ASP A 6 -5.46 17.75 -2.47
C ASP A 6 -4.25 18.27 -1.68
N ASN A 7 -3.10 18.46 -2.36
CA ASN A 7 -1.83 18.87 -1.79
C ASN A 7 -1.21 17.87 -0.81
N ILE A 8 -1.70 16.63 -0.77
CA ILE A 8 -1.11 15.55 0.03
C ILE A 8 -0.34 14.62 -0.89
N ALA A 9 0.96 14.51 -0.64
CA ALA A 9 1.85 13.61 -1.38
C ALA A 9 2.12 12.36 -0.56
N PRO A 10 2.37 11.21 -1.23
CA PRO A 10 2.80 10.01 -0.53
C PRO A 10 4.12 10.23 0.23
N ASP A 11 4.19 9.69 1.43
CA ASP A 11 5.43 9.63 2.22
C ASP A 11 6.07 8.26 2.02
N CYS A 12 7.03 8.22 1.11
CA CYS A 12 7.73 7.00 0.72
C CYS A 12 9.22 7.04 1.01
N ASN A 13 9.67 7.97 1.86
CA ASN A 13 11.09 8.24 2.06
C ASN A 13 11.86 7.07 2.66
N GLN A 14 11.19 6.20 3.41
CA GLN A 14 11.81 5.05 4.07
C GLN A 14 11.63 3.74 3.31
N ALA A 15 10.85 3.74 2.23
CA ALA A 15 10.62 2.53 1.44
C ALA A 15 11.91 2.05 0.79
N ASN A 16 12.09 0.73 0.75
CA ASN A 16 13.26 0.11 0.16
C ASN A 16 13.19 0.06 -1.36
N PHE A 17 12.01 -0.21 -1.90
CA PHE A 17 11.81 -0.35 -3.34
C PHE A 17 10.40 0.04 -3.73
N ILE A 18 10.28 0.86 -4.75
CA ILE A 18 9.00 1.15 -5.41
C ILE A 18 9.23 0.97 -6.89
N ALA A 19 8.53 -0.01 -7.49
CA ALA A 19 8.67 -0.29 -8.91
C ALA A 19 8.34 0.94 -9.76
N PRO A 20 9.06 1.18 -10.86
CA PRO A 20 8.84 2.38 -11.67
C PRO A 20 7.44 2.48 -12.26
N ASN A 21 6.74 1.37 -12.45
CA ASN A 21 5.36 1.38 -12.95
C ASN A 21 4.32 1.17 -11.85
N ALA A 22 4.71 1.16 -10.59
CA ALA A 22 3.76 1.25 -9.49
C ALA A 22 3.23 2.68 -9.40
N THR A 23 1.97 2.82 -8.98
CA THR A 23 1.33 4.12 -8.84
C THR A 23 0.89 4.32 -7.40
N VAL A 24 1.40 5.36 -6.75
CA VAL A 24 1.09 5.68 -5.35
C VAL A 24 0.53 7.09 -5.30
N ILE A 25 -0.68 7.22 -4.79
CA ILE A 25 -1.45 8.46 -4.87
C ILE A 25 -1.91 8.91 -3.49
N GLY A 26 -1.63 10.16 -3.15
CA GLY A 26 -2.26 10.85 -2.03
C GLY A 26 -1.74 10.46 -0.66
N ASN A 27 -2.64 10.27 0.29
CA ASN A 27 -2.29 10.05 1.69
C ASN A 27 -1.88 8.60 1.95
N VAL A 28 -0.63 8.31 1.60
CA VAL A 28 -0.02 6.98 1.76
C VAL A 28 1.28 7.14 2.54
N GLN A 29 1.46 6.32 3.58
CA GLN A 29 2.70 6.25 4.34
C GLN A 29 3.31 4.86 4.20
N LEU A 30 4.51 4.80 3.65
CA LEU A 30 5.31 3.57 3.54
C LEU A 30 6.44 3.65 4.56
N GLU A 31 6.46 2.74 5.50
CA GLU A 31 7.49 2.71 6.54
C GLU A 31 8.77 2.04 6.04
N GLN A 32 9.73 1.88 6.96
CA GLN A 32 11.06 1.39 6.63
C GLN A 32 11.02 0.01 5.97
N ASP A 33 11.83 -0.18 4.94
CA ASP A 33 12.01 -1.45 4.23
C ASP A 33 10.74 -2.01 3.58
N VAL A 34 9.74 -1.16 3.32
CA VAL A 34 8.58 -1.55 2.52
C VAL A 34 8.98 -1.65 1.06
N SER A 35 8.47 -2.67 0.38
CA SER A 35 8.66 -2.81 -1.07
C SER A 35 7.32 -2.89 -1.79
N ILE A 36 7.22 -2.13 -2.87
CA ILE A 36 6.02 -2.04 -3.72
C ILE A 36 6.41 -2.48 -5.12
N TRP A 37 5.76 -3.52 -5.62
CA TRP A 37 6.18 -4.20 -6.82
C TRP A 37 5.44 -3.71 -8.07
N PHE A 38 5.65 -4.37 -9.20
CA PHE A 38 5.24 -3.86 -10.50
C PHE A 38 3.72 -3.86 -10.66
N ASN A 39 3.18 -2.85 -11.30
CA ASN A 39 1.75 -2.67 -11.59
C ASN A 39 0.87 -2.54 -10.34
N VAL A 40 1.45 -2.27 -9.18
CA VAL A 40 0.68 -2.00 -7.96
C VAL A 40 0.08 -0.61 -8.05
N VAL A 41 -1.18 -0.47 -7.58
CA VAL A 41 -1.84 0.82 -7.41
C VAL A 41 -2.23 0.99 -5.95
N ILE A 42 -1.76 2.06 -5.33
CA ILE A 42 -2.09 2.42 -3.95
C ILE A 42 -2.70 3.82 -4.00
N ARG A 43 -4.00 3.91 -3.74
CA ARG A 43 -4.72 5.18 -3.86
C ARG A 43 -5.34 5.58 -2.53
N GLY A 44 -4.66 6.50 -1.84
CA GLY A 44 -5.13 7.10 -0.59
C GLY A 44 -5.79 8.44 -0.82
N ASP A 45 -6.87 8.46 -1.59
CA ASP A 45 -7.59 9.67 -1.96
C ASP A 45 -8.75 10.01 -1.01
N ASN A 46 -9.13 9.09 -0.15
CA ASN A 46 -10.09 9.30 0.92
C ASN A 46 -9.37 9.25 2.27
N ASP A 47 -9.51 8.18 3.02
CA ASP A 47 -8.77 7.97 4.26
C ASP A 47 -7.35 7.44 3.99
N PRO A 48 -6.44 7.56 4.96
CA PRO A 48 -5.05 7.20 4.74
C PRO A 48 -4.82 5.70 4.54
N ILE A 49 -3.71 5.39 3.85
CA ILE A 49 -3.16 4.05 3.74
C ILE A 49 -1.80 4.05 4.43
N LYS A 50 -1.62 3.15 5.40
CA LYS A 50 -0.36 2.95 6.11
C LYS A 50 0.14 1.53 5.89
N ILE A 51 1.40 1.40 5.50
CA ILE A 51 2.04 0.10 5.32
C ILE A 51 3.24 0.02 6.26
N GLY A 52 3.19 -0.91 7.19
CA GLY A 52 4.18 -1.07 8.24
C GLY A 52 5.50 -1.63 7.75
N ALA A 53 6.53 -1.45 8.58
CA ALA A 53 7.91 -1.76 8.24
C ALA A 53 8.10 -3.21 7.78
N GLY A 54 8.92 -3.41 6.77
CA GLY A 54 9.27 -4.73 6.25
C GLY A 54 8.19 -5.43 5.45
N SER A 55 7.04 -4.80 5.23
CA SER A 55 5.95 -5.38 4.45
C SER A 55 6.21 -5.22 2.96
N ASN A 56 5.57 -6.10 2.18
CA ASN A 56 5.65 -6.02 0.73
C ASN A 56 4.27 -6.14 0.09
N VAL A 57 4.08 -5.41 -1.00
CA VAL A 57 2.88 -5.46 -1.82
C VAL A 57 3.30 -5.90 -3.21
N GLN A 58 2.90 -7.10 -3.59
CA GLN A 58 3.40 -7.75 -4.78
C GLN A 58 2.59 -7.36 -6.03
N ASP A 59 3.09 -7.81 -7.16
CA ASP A 59 2.71 -7.36 -8.49
C ASP A 59 1.20 -7.38 -8.74
N GLY A 60 0.68 -6.30 -9.29
CA GLY A 60 -0.71 -6.19 -9.73
C GLY A 60 -1.74 -5.98 -8.63
N SER A 61 -1.32 -5.82 -7.38
CA SER A 61 -2.24 -5.59 -6.27
C SER A 61 -2.78 -4.16 -6.27
N ILE A 62 -3.99 -4.00 -5.75
CA ILE A 62 -4.68 -2.71 -5.69
C ILE A 62 -5.14 -2.45 -4.26
N LEU A 63 -4.75 -1.31 -3.71
CA LEU A 63 -5.06 -0.86 -2.36
C LEU A 63 -5.81 0.46 -2.42
N HIS A 64 -6.97 0.52 -1.77
CA HIS A 64 -7.82 1.70 -1.78
C HIS A 64 -8.54 1.88 -0.44
N THR A 65 -9.12 3.05 -0.24
CA THR A 65 -9.87 3.40 0.98
C THR A 65 -11.16 4.11 0.63
N ASP A 66 -12.08 4.13 1.58
CA ASP A 66 -13.25 5.01 1.55
C ASP A 66 -13.20 5.96 2.74
N ILE A 67 -14.04 6.98 2.72
CA ILE A 67 -14.20 7.89 3.86
C ILE A 67 -14.70 7.08 5.06
N GLY A 68 -13.98 7.16 6.17
CA GLY A 68 -14.27 6.40 7.39
C GLY A 68 -13.74 4.97 7.38
N ALA A 69 -13.03 4.56 6.32
CA ALA A 69 -12.47 3.21 6.18
C ALA A 69 -11.02 3.27 5.73
N PRO A 70 -10.09 3.61 6.63
CA PRO A 70 -8.66 3.60 6.30
C PRO A 70 -8.15 2.18 6.08
N LEU A 71 -7.02 2.06 5.38
CA LEU A 71 -6.34 0.79 5.17
C LEU A 71 -5.02 0.82 5.96
N THR A 72 -4.90 -0.12 6.88
CA THR A 72 -3.69 -0.26 7.70
C THR A 72 -3.11 -1.65 7.52
N ILE A 73 -1.88 -1.72 7.06
CA ILE A 73 -1.12 -2.95 6.93
C ILE A 73 -0.02 -2.91 7.99
N GLY A 74 0.05 -3.92 8.82
CA GLY A 74 1.05 -4.02 9.88
C GLY A 74 2.46 -4.26 9.37
N LYS A 75 3.33 -4.69 10.28
CA LYS A 75 4.73 -4.97 9.98
C LYS A 75 4.92 -6.38 9.45
N MET A 76 5.90 -6.56 8.57
CA MET A 76 6.30 -7.88 8.06
C MET A 76 5.12 -8.64 7.44
N VAL A 77 4.24 -7.91 6.75
CA VAL A 77 3.10 -8.49 6.03
C VAL A 77 3.49 -8.74 4.59
N THR A 78 3.08 -9.89 4.07
CA THR A 78 3.19 -10.20 2.64
C THR A 78 1.81 -10.08 2.00
N VAL A 79 1.65 -9.13 1.10
CA VAL A 79 0.46 -9.05 0.23
C VAL A 79 0.83 -9.68 -1.11
N GLY A 80 0.23 -10.81 -1.42
CA GLY A 80 0.54 -11.58 -2.63
C GLY A 80 0.17 -10.85 -3.92
N HIS A 81 0.38 -11.53 -5.05
CA HIS A 81 0.10 -10.94 -6.36
C HIS A 81 -1.40 -10.79 -6.58
N LYS A 82 -1.82 -9.72 -7.28
CA LYS A 82 -3.21 -9.47 -7.68
C LYS A 82 -4.20 -9.53 -6.51
N VAL A 83 -3.79 -9.00 -5.38
CA VAL A 83 -4.66 -8.89 -4.21
C VAL A 83 -5.42 -7.58 -4.27
N MET A 84 -6.70 -7.60 -3.88
CA MET A 84 -7.51 -6.41 -3.71
C MET A 84 -7.78 -6.17 -2.23
N LEU A 85 -7.28 -5.06 -1.69
CA LEU A 85 -7.58 -4.62 -0.33
C LEU A 85 -8.27 -3.26 -0.36
N HIS A 86 -9.35 -3.14 0.40
CA HIS A 86 -10.15 -1.93 0.43
C HIS A 86 -10.61 -1.66 1.87
N GLY A 87 -10.13 -0.57 2.46
CA GLY A 87 -10.56 -0.07 3.76
C GLY A 87 -10.61 -1.15 4.84
N CYS A 88 -9.45 -1.71 5.21
CA CYS A 88 -9.38 -2.78 6.19
C CYS A 88 -8.10 -2.70 7.01
N SER A 89 -7.95 -3.60 7.97
CA SER A 89 -6.75 -3.71 8.80
C SER A 89 -6.17 -5.10 8.69
N ILE A 90 -4.88 -5.16 8.40
CA ILE A 90 -4.10 -6.39 8.35
C ILE A 90 -3.09 -6.33 9.48
N SER A 91 -3.12 -7.31 10.37
CA SER A 91 -2.20 -7.38 11.51
C SER A 91 -0.78 -7.77 11.08
N ASP A 92 0.17 -7.59 11.99
CA ASP A 92 1.57 -7.93 11.74
C ASP A 92 1.74 -9.41 11.35
N HIS A 93 2.75 -9.68 10.52
CA HIS A 93 3.17 -11.03 10.11
C HIS A 93 2.11 -11.86 9.39
N CYS A 94 1.09 -11.21 8.80
CA CYS A 94 0.09 -11.89 7.99
C CYS A 94 0.60 -12.14 6.57
N LEU A 95 0.06 -13.17 5.95
CA LEU A 95 0.22 -13.42 4.52
C LEU A 95 -1.15 -13.40 3.87
N ILE A 96 -1.33 -12.48 2.93
CA ILE A 96 -2.54 -12.42 2.12
C ILE A 96 -2.26 -13.16 0.83
N GLY A 97 -2.98 -14.24 0.61
CA GLY A 97 -2.71 -15.14 -0.52
C GLY A 97 -2.95 -14.48 -1.88
N ILE A 98 -2.32 -15.04 -2.89
CA ILE A 98 -2.43 -14.59 -4.28
C ILE A 98 -3.90 -14.51 -4.71
N ASN A 99 -4.27 -13.42 -5.36
CA ASN A 99 -5.60 -13.19 -5.93
C ASN A 99 -6.73 -13.10 -4.88
N SER A 100 -6.40 -12.81 -3.63
CA SER A 100 -7.39 -12.57 -2.58
C SER A 100 -8.11 -11.24 -2.78
N THR A 101 -9.34 -11.21 -2.29
CA THR A 101 -10.17 -9.99 -2.31
C THR A 101 -10.77 -9.75 -0.95
#